data_5e0bb788fef1630a0d8ee8aaeefc0cc9
#
_entry.id   5e0bb788fef1630a0d8ee8aaeefc0cc9
#
_cell.length_a   1.000
_cell.length_b   1.000
_cell.length_c   1.000
_cell.angle_alpha   90.00
_cell.angle_beta   90.00
_cell.angle_gamma   90.00
#
_symmetry.space_group_name_H-M   'P 1'
#
loop_
_entity.id
_entity.type
_entity.pdbx_description
1 polymer ?
#
loop_
_entity_poly.entity_id
_entity_poly.type
_entity_poly.pdbx_seq_one_letter_code
_entity_poly.pdbx_strand_id
1 'polypeptide(L)'
;MRDRVFSGRRTFIRDVTISNSTFGNRYVSLAAPHLGVHALGGGIGQGIPMAIGGAIAGGEVKSVALVGDGGTQLCLGELTTLADEDCNLVVVMMNDRAYGVISNIQDAQFEGRRAYCRLRTPDFGRLAGSIGLAHVKVDRIEDFEAAFDRALATPGAVMLEVDMNAIGPFAQPFGGPPAGAAGGAK
;
A
#
# COMPACT_ATOMS: atom_id res chain seq x y z
N MET A 1 5.28 8.82 8.49
CA MET A 1 5.57 8.41 7.08
C MET A 1 5.85 9.61 6.16
N ARG A 2 4.93 10.55 5.96
CA ARG A 2 5.08 11.68 5.02
C ARG A 2 6.46 12.37 5.11
N ASP A 3 6.82 12.86 6.28
CA ASP A 3 8.04 13.66 6.46
C ASP A 3 9.31 12.83 6.24
N ARG A 4 9.30 11.51 6.62
CA ARG A 4 10.41 10.58 6.36
C ARG A 4 10.61 10.30 4.87
N VAL A 5 9.52 10.24 4.08
CA VAL A 5 9.61 10.09 2.61
C VAL A 5 10.23 11.34 2.00
N PHE A 6 9.72 12.52 2.34
CA PHE A 6 10.20 13.79 1.79
C PHE A 6 11.64 14.10 2.18
N SER A 7 11.94 14.15 3.48
CA SER A 7 13.27 14.51 4.00
C SER A 7 14.34 13.49 3.63
N GLY A 8 13.98 12.21 3.56
CA GLY A 8 14.86 11.13 3.14
C GLY A 8 15.04 11.03 1.62
N ARG A 9 14.39 11.87 0.82
CA ARG A 9 14.37 11.80 -0.65
C ARG A 9 14.12 10.39 -1.18
N ARG A 10 13.17 9.69 -0.55
CA ARG A 10 12.89 8.27 -0.81
C ARG A 10 11.99 8.13 -2.02
N THR A 11 12.23 7.10 -2.83
CA THR A 11 11.26 6.68 -3.84
C THR A 11 9.99 6.23 -3.14
N PHE A 12 8.86 6.79 -3.54
CA PHE A 12 7.55 6.47 -3.01
C PHE A 12 6.68 5.83 -4.08
N ILE A 13 6.39 4.55 -3.89
CA ILE A 13 5.63 3.72 -4.81
C ILE A 13 4.21 3.54 -4.28
N ARG A 14 3.22 3.62 -5.17
CA ARG A 14 1.82 3.58 -4.77
C ARG A 14 1.03 2.61 -5.64
N ASP A 15 0.40 1.64 -5.00
CA ASP A 15 -0.65 0.85 -5.65
C ASP A 15 -2.02 1.54 -5.48
N VAL A 16 -3.04 1.04 -6.16
CA VAL A 16 -4.42 1.51 -6.00
C VAL A 16 -5.00 0.95 -4.70
N THR A 17 -5.21 1.81 -3.72
CA THR A 17 -5.79 1.47 -2.40
C THR A 17 -6.56 2.67 -1.85
N ILE A 18 -7.42 2.47 -0.86
CA ILE A 18 -8.09 3.57 -0.14
C ILE A 18 -7.05 4.52 0.44
N SER A 19 -6.02 3.98 1.09
CA SER A 19 -4.95 4.76 1.71
C SER A 19 -4.20 5.61 0.71
N ASN A 20 -4.00 5.11 -0.51
CA ASN A 20 -3.40 5.90 -1.57
C ASN A 20 -4.35 7.02 -2.05
N SER A 21 -5.62 6.73 -2.25
CA SER A 21 -6.61 7.71 -2.71
C SER A 21 -6.79 8.86 -1.71
N THR A 22 -6.73 8.57 -0.41
CA THR A 22 -6.91 9.55 0.66
C THR A 22 -5.61 10.21 1.08
N PHE A 23 -4.56 9.43 1.36
CA PHE A 23 -3.30 9.88 1.92
C PHE A 23 -2.20 10.05 0.85
N GLY A 24 -1.90 9.00 0.08
CA GLY A 24 -0.77 8.96 -0.84
C GLY A 24 -0.84 10.02 -1.94
N ASN A 25 -2.03 10.29 -2.49
CA ASN A 25 -2.22 11.26 -3.55
C ASN A 25 -2.37 12.72 -3.07
N ARG A 26 -2.70 12.94 -1.79
CA ARG A 26 -3.08 14.26 -1.30
C ARG A 26 -2.12 14.85 -0.29
N TYR A 27 -1.46 14.00 0.51
CA TYR A 27 -0.69 14.46 1.67
C TYR A 27 0.79 14.11 1.61
N VAL A 28 1.22 13.22 0.70
CA VAL A 28 2.63 12.89 0.54
C VAL A 28 3.26 13.82 -0.49
N SER A 29 4.17 14.65 -0.02
CA SER A 29 5.02 15.47 -0.89
C SER A 29 6.27 14.69 -1.28
N LEU A 30 6.72 14.85 -2.52
CA LEU A 30 7.93 14.24 -3.04
C LEU A 30 9.03 15.30 -3.16
N ALA A 31 10.26 14.93 -2.85
CA ALA A 31 11.40 15.84 -2.98
C ALA A 31 11.79 16.10 -4.45
N ALA A 32 11.39 15.21 -5.36
CA ALA A 32 11.55 15.38 -6.81
C ALA A 32 10.52 14.51 -7.56
N PRO A 33 10.09 14.89 -8.79
CA PRO A 33 9.07 14.14 -9.54
C PRO A 33 9.43 12.68 -9.81
N HIS A 34 10.70 12.38 -10.11
CA HIS A 34 11.19 11.02 -10.39
C HIS A 34 11.18 10.08 -9.17
N LEU A 35 10.95 10.62 -7.98
CA LEU A 35 10.82 9.81 -6.75
C LEU A 35 9.39 9.30 -6.53
N GLY A 36 8.47 9.55 -7.45
CA GLY A 36 7.09 9.07 -7.38
C GLY A 36 6.77 8.05 -8.46
N VAL A 37 6.33 6.87 -8.06
CA VAL A 37 5.84 5.83 -8.96
C VAL A 37 4.40 5.49 -8.58
N HIS A 38 3.53 5.36 -9.57
CA HIS A 38 2.11 5.10 -9.36
C HIS A 38 1.58 4.08 -10.37
N ALA A 39 0.68 3.21 -9.89
CA ALA A 39 -0.01 2.24 -10.72
C ALA A 39 -0.77 2.90 -11.88
N LEU A 40 -0.58 2.40 -13.08
CA LEU A 40 -1.21 2.91 -14.30
C LEU A 40 -2.62 2.33 -14.47
N GLY A 41 -3.51 3.13 -15.04
CA GLY A 41 -4.85 2.69 -15.45
C GLY A 41 -5.78 2.29 -14.30
N GLY A 42 -5.44 2.59 -13.04
CA GLY A 42 -6.27 2.24 -11.89
C GLY A 42 -6.33 0.74 -11.55
N GLY A 43 -5.46 -0.09 -12.13
CA GLY A 43 -5.34 -1.51 -11.82
C GLY A 43 -4.57 -1.75 -10.52
N ILE A 44 -5.04 -2.70 -9.70
CA ILE A 44 -4.33 -3.17 -8.49
C ILE A 44 -3.34 -4.29 -8.83
N GLY A 45 -2.41 -4.58 -7.92
CA GLY A 45 -1.41 -5.65 -8.10
C GLY A 45 -0.13 -5.21 -8.80
N GLN A 46 0.02 -3.91 -9.08
CA GLN A 46 1.23 -3.34 -9.65
C GLN A 46 2.22 -2.87 -8.58
N GLY A 47 1.76 -2.71 -7.33
CA GLY A 47 2.52 -2.07 -6.26
C GLY A 47 3.81 -2.77 -5.91
N ILE A 48 3.80 -4.08 -5.66
CA ILE A 48 5.00 -4.85 -5.28
C ILE A 48 6.03 -4.88 -6.42
N PRO A 49 5.69 -5.30 -7.67
CA PRO A 49 6.67 -5.33 -8.75
C PRO A 49 7.25 -3.94 -9.07
N MET A 50 6.44 -2.87 -9.05
CA MET A 50 6.96 -1.51 -9.18
C MET A 50 7.87 -1.11 -8.02
N ALA A 51 7.58 -1.59 -6.81
CA ALA A 51 8.38 -1.28 -5.63
C ALA A 51 9.76 -1.94 -5.68
N ILE A 52 9.84 -3.17 -6.18
CA ILE A 52 11.11 -3.87 -6.45
C ILE A 52 11.96 -3.03 -7.42
N GLY A 53 11.39 -2.68 -8.58
CA GLY A 53 12.10 -1.84 -9.55
C GLY A 53 12.50 -0.47 -8.99
N GLY A 54 11.62 0.17 -8.21
CA GLY A 54 11.90 1.44 -7.54
C GLY A 54 12.98 1.35 -6.46
N ALA A 55 13.06 0.23 -5.75
CA ALA A 55 14.09 -0.01 -4.74
C ALA A 55 15.47 -0.25 -5.39
N ILE A 56 15.52 -1.06 -6.46
CA ILE A 56 16.73 -1.29 -7.24
C ILE A 56 17.27 0.03 -7.81
N ALA A 57 16.39 0.85 -8.41
CA ALA A 57 16.77 2.16 -8.94
C ALA A 57 17.17 3.17 -7.85
N GLY A 58 16.61 3.05 -6.64
CA GLY A 58 16.91 3.90 -5.48
C GLY A 58 18.24 3.59 -4.79
N GLY A 59 18.80 2.41 -5.05
CA GLY A 59 20.08 1.96 -4.50
C GLY A 59 20.08 1.92 -2.97
N GLU A 60 21.04 2.63 -2.35
CA GLU A 60 21.18 2.63 -0.88
C GLU A 60 20.06 3.34 -0.12
N VAL A 61 19.32 4.22 -0.79
CA VAL A 61 18.22 4.95 -0.16
C VAL A 61 16.99 4.05 -0.09
N LYS A 62 16.59 3.68 1.14
CA LYS A 62 15.43 2.82 1.35
C LYS A 62 14.16 3.43 0.76
N SER A 63 13.56 2.74 -0.18
CA SER A 63 12.29 3.09 -0.82
C SER A 63 11.10 2.78 0.08
N VAL A 64 9.94 3.36 -0.21
CA VAL A 64 8.69 3.12 0.52
C VAL A 64 7.57 2.83 -0.47
N ALA A 65 6.89 1.71 -0.30
CA ALA A 65 5.71 1.36 -1.06
C ALA A 65 4.46 1.43 -0.17
N LEU A 66 3.37 1.97 -0.70
CA LEU A 66 2.04 1.94 -0.08
C LEU A 66 1.13 1.07 -0.93
N VAL A 67 0.75 -0.07 -0.39
CA VAL A 67 -0.03 -1.10 -1.09
C VAL A 67 -1.24 -1.53 -0.26
N GLY A 68 -2.20 -2.21 -0.88
CA GLY A 68 -3.31 -2.86 -0.19
C GLY A 68 -3.15 -4.38 -0.20
N ASP A 69 -3.81 -5.06 0.72
CA ASP A 69 -3.84 -6.52 0.79
C ASP A 69 -4.41 -7.16 -0.48
N GLY A 70 -5.46 -6.58 -1.06
CA GLY A 70 -6.05 -7.06 -2.31
C GLY A 70 -5.09 -6.97 -3.50
N GLY A 71 -4.34 -5.87 -3.64
CA GLY A 71 -3.30 -5.73 -4.65
C GLY A 71 -2.14 -6.69 -4.42
N THR A 72 -1.70 -6.82 -3.17
CA THR A 72 -0.63 -7.74 -2.78
C THR A 72 -0.99 -9.19 -3.11
N GLN A 73 -2.25 -9.62 -2.91
CA GLN A 73 -2.68 -10.98 -3.25
C GLN A 73 -2.60 -11.29 -4.74
N LEU A 74 -2.76 -10.31 -5.62
CA LEU A 74 -2.63 -10.51 -7.07
C LEU A 74 -1.18 -10.73 -7.53
N CYS A 75 -0.21 -10.39 -6.71
CA CYS A 75 1.21 -10.50 -7.01
C CYS A 75 2.01 -11.16 -5.86
N LEU A 76 1.42 -12.14 -5.15
CA LEU A 76 2.07 -12.83 -4.04
C LEU A 76 3.42 -13.45 -4.41
N GLY A 77 3.57 -13.94 -5.64
CA GLY A 77 4.84 -14.47 -6.14
C GLY A 77 5.98 -13.46 -6.10
N GLU A 78 5.67 -12.17 -6.28
CA GLU A 78 6.67 -11.12 -6.24
C GLU A 78 7.27 -10.85 -4.85
N LEU A 79 6.66 -11.38 -3.80
CA LEU A 79 7.26 -11.33 -2.46
C LEU A 79 8.54 -12.17 -2.37
N THR A 80 8.64 -13.26 -3.15
CA THR A 80 9.89 -14.02 -3.25
C THR A 80 10.94 -13.24 -4.03
N THR A 81 10.58 -12.62 -5.14
CA THR A 81 11.46 -11.72 -5.89
C THR A 81 11.97 -10.58 -5.00
N LEU A 82 11.07 -9.99 -4.17
CA LEU A 82 11.45 -8.94 -3.21
C LEU A 82 12.50 -9.42 -2.20
N ALA A 83 12.39 -10.68 -1.75
CA ALA A 83 13.34 -11.28 -0.81
C ALA A 83 14.68 -11.64 -1.49
N ASP A 84 14.61 -12.18 -2.72
CA ASP A 84 15.77 -12.64 -3.48
C ASP A 84 16.67 -11.49 -3.98
N GLU A 85 16.06 -10.35 -4.32
CA GLU A 85 16.79 -9.18 -4.88
C GLU A 85 17.39 -8.26 -3.79
N ASP A 86 17.37 -8.64 -2.53
CA ASP A 86 17.87 -7.84 -1.40
C ASP A 86 17.40 -6.37 -1.43
N CYS A 87 16.15 -6.15 -1.87
CA CYS A 87 15.58 -4.82 -2.05
C CYS A 87 15.62 -3.99 -0.77
N ASN A 88 16.16 -2.79 -0.83
CA ASN A 88 16.13 -1.85 0.30
C ASN A 88 14.77 -1.10 0.33
N LEU A 89 13.74 -1.74 0.90
CA LEU A 89 12.34 -1.34 0.76
C LEU A 89 11.51 -1.54 2.03
N VAL A 90 10.65 -0.58 2.36
CA VAL A 90 9.53 -0.78 3.29
C VAL A 90 8.24 -0.88 2.49
N VAL A 91 7.59 -2.03 2.56
CA VAL A 91 6.25 -2.24 2.02
C VAL A 91 5.23 -1.97 3.13
N VAL A 92 4.60 -0.80 3.10
CA VAL A 92 3.47 -0.47 4.00
C VAL A 92 2.21 -1.05 3.39
N MET A 93 1.79 -2.21 3.92
CA MET A 93 0.61 -2.91 3.45
C MET A 93 -0.60 -2.60 4.32
N MET A 94 -1.60 -1.96 3.74
CA MET A 94 -2.86 -1.62 4.39
C MET A 94 -3.82 -2.81 4.23
N ASN A 95 -4.05 -3.56 5.32
CA ASN A 95 -4.83 -4.79 5.32
C ASN A 95 -6.21 -4.56 5.95
N ASP A 96 -7.24 -4.40 5.12
CA ASP A 96 -8.66 -4.31 5.54
C ASP A 96 -9.45 -5.60 5.24
N ARG A 97 -8.80 -6.62 4.67
CA ARG A 97 -9.38 -7.88 4.21
C ARG A 97 -10.53 -7.67 3.24
N ALA A 98 -10.37 -6.68 2.36
CA ALA A 98 -11.40 -6.31 1.40
C ALA A 98 -10.83 -5.57 0.18
N TYR A 99 -11.61 -5.53 -0.87
CA TYR A 99 -11.48 -4.49 -1.90
C TYR A 99 -12.18 -3.22 -1.39
N GLY A 100 -11.53 -2.52 -0.45
CA GLY A 100 -12.15 -1.46 0.32
C GLY A 100 -12.66 -0.28 -0.53
N VAL A 101 -11.95 0.10 -1.60
CA VAL A 101 -12.40 1.13 -2.56
C VAL A 101 -13.73 0.69 -3.19
N ILE A 102 -13.83 -0.58 -3.62
CA ILE A 102 -15.04 -1.12 -4.24
C ILE A 102 -16.18 -1.17 -3.21
N SER A 103 -15.90 -1.60 -1.98
CA SER A 103 -16.89 -1.58 -0.90
C SER A 103 -17.48 -0.18 -0.69
N ASN A 104 -16.63 0.85 -0.63
CA ASN A 104 -17.07 2.23 -0.43
C ASN A 104 -17.89 2.77 -1.62
N ILE A 105 -17.51 2.40 -2.85
CA ILE A 105 -18.28 2.75 -4.05
C ILE A 105 -19.66 2.08 -4.02
N GLN A 106 -19.71 0.80 -3.65
CA GLN A 106 -20.99 0.07 -3.55
C GLN A 106 -21.88 0.65 -2.45
N ASP A 107 -21.33 1.03 -1.32
CA ASP A 107 -22.09 1.71 -0.27
C ASP A 107 -22.71 3.03 -0.77
N ALA A 108 -21.90 3.83 -1.47
CA ALA A 108 -22.32 5.15 -1.93
C ALA A 108 -23.32 5.11 -3.10
N GLN A 109 -23.18 4.13 -4.00
CA GLN A 109 -23.94 4.11 -5.26
C GLN A 109 -25.03 3.05 -5.32
N PHE A 110 -24.97 2.04 -4.44
CA PHE A 110 -25.88 0.90 -4.44
C PHE A 110 -26.52 0.66 -3.07
N GLU A 111 -26.68 1.70 -2.25
CA GLU A 111 -27.39 1.63 -0.96
C GLU A 111 -26.83 0.56 -0.01
N GLY A 112 -25.51 0.38 0.00
CA GLY A 112 -24.84 -0.60 0.84
C GLY A 112 -24.94 -2.06 0.36
N ARG A 113 -25.46 -2.30 -0.84
CA ARG A 113 -25.51 -3.65 -1.44
C ARG A 113 -24.10 -4.07 -1.91
N ARG A 114 -23.32 -4.61 -0.98
CA ARG A 114 -21.96 -5.08 -1.25
C ARG A 114 -21.95 -6.49 -1.83
N ALA A 115 -21.16 -6.70 -2.90
CA ALA A 115 -20.93 -7.99 -3.51
C ALA A 115 -19.45 -8.18 -3.85
N TYR A 116 -18.91 -9.36 -3.54
CA TYR A 116 -17.55 -9.78 -3.87
C TYR A 116 -16.42 -8.87 -3.37
N CYS A 117 -16.65 -8.14 -2.28
CA CYS A 117 -15.67 -7.18 -1.73
C CYS A 117 -14.80 -7.79 -0.63
N ARG A 118 -15.25 -8.83 0.06
CA ARG A 118 -14.48 -9.45 1.13
C ARG A 118 -13.41 -10.39 0.59
N LEU A 119 -12.23 -10.33 1.18
CA LEU A 119 -11.10 -11.18 0.84
C LEU A 119 -10.77 -12.14 1.98
N ARG A 120 -10.36 -13.35 1.62
CA ARG A 120 -9.58 -14.22 2.50
C ARG A 120 -8.12 -13.90 2.26
N THR A 121 -7.52 -13.17 3.19
CA THR A 121 -6.08 -12.90 3.16
C THR A 121 -5.31 -14.04 3.82
N PRO A 122 -4.10 -14.35 3.34
CA PRO A 122 -3.21 -15.23 4.09
C PRO A 122 -2.84 -14.58 5.42
N ASP A 123 -2.26 -15.37 6.32
CA ASP A 123 -1.47 -14.85 7.43
C ASP A 123 -0.15 -14.32 6.84
N PHE A 124 -0.07 -13.01 6.64
CA PHE A 124 1.09 -12.39 6.00
C PHE A 124 2.37 -12.54 6.83
N GLY A 125 2.26 -12.63 8.16
CA GLY A 125 3.41 -12.89 9.01
C GLY A 125 4.00 -14.27 8.77
N ARG A 126 3.17 -15.30 8.68
CA ARG A 126 3.62 -16.66 8.35
C ARG A 126 4.14 -16.76 6.94
N LEU A 127 3.47 -16.10 5.99
CA LEU A 127 3.91 -16.06 4.60
C LEU A 127 5.29 -15.41 4.48
N ALA A 128 5.48 -14.24 5.06
CA ALA A 128 6.75 -13.53 5.08
C ALA A 128 7.86 -14.37 5.74
N GLY A 129 7.55 -14.98 6.90
CA GLY A 129 8.50 -15.85 7.59
C GLY A 129 8.93 -17.07 6.77
N SER A 130 8.04 -17.63 5.93
CA SER A 130 8.34 -18.80 5.09
C SER A 130 9.34 -18.51 3.97
N ILE A 131 9.50 -17.24 3.58
CA ILE A 131 10.43 -16.77 2.53
C ILE A 131 11.57 -15.91 3.09
N GLY A 132 11.71 -15.81 4.42
CA GLY A 132 12.75 -15.01 5.04
C GLY A 132 12.55 -13.49 4.99
N LEU A 133 11.37 -13.01 4.60
CA LEU A 133 11.04 -11.59 4.56
C LEU A 133 10.71 -11.07 5.97
N ALA A 134 11.36 -9.98 6.38
CA ALA A 134 11.05 -9.34 7.65
C ALA A 134 9.61 -8.80 7.66
N HIS A 135 8.86 -9.08 8.74
CA HIS A 135 7.47 -8.67 8.89
C HIS A 135 7.23 -8.00 10.24
N VAL A 136 6.50 -6.91 10.23
CA VAL A 136 6.03 -6.20 11.42
C VAL A 136 4.54 -5.92 11.27
N LYS A 137 3.74 -6.30 12.27
CA LYS A 137 2.31 -5.99 12.29
C LYS A 137 2.03 -4.80 13.20
N VAL A 138 1.18 -3.88 12.73
CA VAL A 138 0.64 -2.74 13.48
C VAL A 138 -0.86 -2.90 13.59
N ASP A 139 -1.36 -3.06 14.81
CA ASP A 139 -2.78 -3.19 15.15
C ASP A 139 -3.28 -2.04 16.05
N ARG A 140 -2.39 -1.11 16.41
CA ARG A 140 -2.67 0.13 17.15
C ARG A 140 -2.02 1.30 16.44
N ILE A 141 -2.78 2.35 16.22
CA ILE A 141 -2.30 3.51 15.46
C ILE A 141 -1.11 4.21 16.12
N GLU A 142 -1.05 4.18 17.46
CA GLU A 142 0.02 4.78 18.26
C GLU A 142 1.38 4.13 17.98
N ASP A 143 1.40 2.85 17.61
CA ASP A 143 2.62 2.08 17.37
C ASP A 143 3.18 2.29 15.95
N PHE A 144 2.39 2.89 15.04
CA PHE A 144 2.76 3.01 13.63
C PHE A 144 4.06 3.78 13.43
N GLU A 145 4.23 4.92 14.08
CA GLU A 145 5.42 5.76 13.87
C GLU A 145 6.70 5.02 14.26
N ALA A 146 6.71 4.41 15.44
CA ALA A 146 7.85 3.66 15.93
C ALA A 146 8.14 2.40 15.08
N ALA A 147 7.10 1.69 14.63
CA ALA A 147 7.22 0.54 13.74
C ALA A 147 7.78 0.94 12.37
N PHE A 148 7.31 2.06 11.82
CA PHE A 148 7.79 2.58 10.54
C PHE A 148 9.26 3.04 10.62
N ASP A 149 9.66 3.73 11.68
CA ASP A 149 11.05 4.16 11.88
C ASP A 149 11.98 2.94 12.05
N ARG A 150 11.55 1.89 12.77
CA ARG A 150 12.29 0.62 12.84
C ARG A 150 12.40 -0.05 11.47
N ALA A 151 11.31 -0.10 10.70
CA ALA A 151 11.34 -0.68 9.35
C ALA A 151 12.29 0.07 8.42
N LEU A 152 12.36 1.40 8.53
CA LEU A 152 13.32 2.21 7.77
C LEU A 152 14.78 1.93 8.16
N ALA A 153 15.04 1.60 9.43
CA ALA A 153 16.38 1.31 9.94
C ALA A 153 16.82 -0.15 9.73
N THR A 154 15.88 -1.06 9.48
CA THR A 154 16.16 -2.48 9.26
C THR A 154 16.78 -2.68 7.86
N PRO A 155 17.94 -3.35 7.70
CA PRO A 155 18.47 -3.65 6.37
C PRO A 155 17.52 -4.50 5.52
N GLY A 156 17.62 -4.39 4.20
CA GLY A 156 16.82 -5.18 3.26
C GLY A 156 15.36 -4.78 3.19
N ALA A 157 14.50 -5.69 2.78
CA ALA A 157 13.07 -5.48 2.66
C ALA A 157 12.33 -5.77 3.97
N VAL A 158 11.33 -4.95 4.27
CA VAL A 158 10.44 -5.12 5.43
C VAL A 158 9.01 -4.94 4.99
N MET A 159 8.16 -5.91 5.28
CA MET A 159 6.71 -5.77 5.18
C MET A 159 6.16 -5.23 6.50
N LEU A 160 5.62 -4.02 6.46
CA LEU A 160 4.91 -3.38 7.56
C LEU A 160 3.41 -3.50 7.31
N GLU A 161 2.79 -4.50 7.91
CA GLU A 161 1.35 -4.74 7.81
C GLU A 161 0.59 -3.86 8.80
N VAL A 162 -0.36 -3.05 8.29
CA VAL A 162 -1.27 -2.26 9.11
C VAL A 162 -2.64 -2.92 9.11
N ASP A 163 -3.08 -3.44 10.26
CA ASP A 163 -4.41 -4.05 10.40
C ASP A 163 -5.48 -2.95 10.50
N MET A 164 -6.06 -2.62 9.36
CA MET A 164 -7.05 -1.54 9.22
C MET A 164 -8.33 -1.81 10.02
N ASN A 165 -8.66 -3.09 10.27
CA ASN A 165 -9.83 -3.43 11.07
C ASN A 165 -9.58 -3.21 12.57
N ALA A 166 -8.34 -3.29 13.02
CA ALA A 166 -7.97 -3.04 14.40
C ALA A 166 -7.80 -1.54 14.70
N ILE A 167 -7.18 -0.77 13.79
CA ILE A 167 -6.95 0.67 13.99
C ILE A 167 -8.17 1.54 13.72
N GLY A 168 -9.22 0.97 13.12
CA GLY A 168 -10.47 1.68 12.84
C GLY A 168 -10.57 2.28 11.42
N PRO A 169 -11.77 2.76 11.05
CA PRO A 169 -12.06 3.25 9.71
C PRO A 169 -11.39 4.60 9.44
N PHE A 170 -11.19 4.91 8.16
CA PHE A 170 -10.80 6.26 7.74
C PHE A 170 -11.86 7.29 8.11
N ALA A 171 -11.42 8.48 8.53
CA ALA A 171 -12.32 9.59 8.86
C ALA A 171 -13.15 10.07 7.64
N GLN A 172 -12.65 9.89 6.43
CA GLN A 172 -13.34 10.24 5.18
C GLN A 172 -13.24 9.08 4.19
N PRO A 173 -14.25 8.22 4.08
CA PRO A 173 -14.26 7.15 3.12
C PRO A 173 -14.34 7.69 1.68
N PHE A 174 -13.60 7.06 0.76
CA PHE A 174 -13.67 7.37 -0.65
C PHE A 174 -14.88 6.69 -1.30
N GLY A 175 -15.87 7.48 -1.70
CA GLY A 175 -17.12 7.00 -2.32
C GLY A 175 -17.07 6.87 -3.86
N GLY A 176 -15.90 7.00 -4.48
CA GLY A 176 -15.78 7.02 -5.94
C GLY A 176 -15.92 8.42 -6.56
N PRO A 177 -15.81 8.54 -7.89
CA PRO A 177 -16.08 9.79 -8.58
C PRO A 177 -17.56 10.19 -8.41
N PRO A 178 -17.88 11.50 -8.47
CA PRO A 178 -19.26 11.97 -8.38
C PRO A 178 -20.17 11.28 -9.41
N ALA A 179 -21.37 10.91 -9.01
CA ALA A 179 -22.38 10.39 -9.91
C ALA A 179 -22.61 11.43 -11.03
N GLY A 180 -22.38 11.06 -12.29
CA GLY A 180 -22.50 11.96 -13.44
C GLY A 180 -21.20 12.24 -14.21
N ALA A 181 -20.03 11.91 -13.68
CA ALA A 181 -18.77 12.07 -14.41
C ALA A 181 -18.56 11.02 -15.53
N ALA A 182 -19.37 9.99 -15.58
CA ALA A 182 -19.33 8.93 -16.62
C ALA A 182 -20.14 9.21 -17.89
N GLY A 183 -20.72 10.40 -18.02
CA GLY A 183 -21.67 10.75 -19.08
C GLY A 183 -21.16 11.71 -20.15
N GLY A 184 -19.90 11.65 -20.55
CA GLY A 184 -19.31 12.61 -21.49
C GLY A 184 -18.43 12.01 -22.59
N ALA A 185 -18.72 10.82 -23.09
CA ALA A 185 -18.16 10.36 -24.37
C ALA A 185 -19.31 10.04 -25.31
N LYS A 186 -19.70 11.01 -26.12
CA LYS A 186 -20.40 10.78 -27.40
C LYS A 186 -19.36 10.66 -28.49
#